data_8119a1286a41e9e319188623f48990a7
#
_entry.id   8119a1286a41e9e319188623f48990a7
#
_cell.length_a   1.000
_cell.length_b   1.000
_cell.length_c   1.000
_cell.angle_alpha   90.00
_cell.angle_beta   90.00
_cell.angle_gamma   90.00
#
_symmetry.space_group_name_H-M   'P 1'
#
loop_
_entity.id
_entity.type
_entity.pdbx_description
1 polymer ?
#
loop_
_entity_poly.entity_id
_entity_poly.type
_entity_poly.pdbx_seq_one_letter_code
_entity_poly.pdbx_strand_id
1 'polypeptide(L)'
;YWDLYDRASLPLADNTFPPEGSPDFAVHGDQELRSYDDCHDLPWPGEAPWDEARQRELVHGYHASVSYIDAQVGRLLDALDRLGVRENTIVVLWGDHGWKLGEHNGWCKQTNYEIDTRVPMIFSGYGVNAKDRKSRALTEFVDIYPTLCEMAGLPVPEELQGSSLVPLLSQPDKTWKKAAFSQFLLGRFGPPETREQERMGYAIRTDRYRYVEWYAWNKETKTKGEWLASELFDHEEDPDENRNLAHDSSYAQTREVLSQQLTMGWRYALPEQ
;
A
#
# COMPACT_ATOMS: atom_id res chain seq x y z
N TYR A 1 23.40 12.46 3.73
CA TYR A 1 21.93 12.52 3.82
C TYR A 1 21.44 12.41 5.26
N TRP A 2 22.14 11.70 6.12
CA TRP A 2 21.85 11.68 7.57
C TRP A 2 21.88 13.10 8.17
N ASP A 3 22.87 13.90 7.80
CA ASP A 3 23.06 15.25 8.35
C ASP A 3 21.99 16.28 7.88
N LEU A 4 21.07 15.88 7.00
CA LEU A 4 19.95 16.72 6.57
C LEU A 4 18.85 16.84 7.65
N TYR A 5 18.82 15.94 8.61
CA TYR A 5 17.75 15.82 9.60
C TYR A 5 18.32 15.86 11.02
N ASP A 6 17.69 16.61 11.88
CA ASP A 6 17.89 16.51 13.33
C ASP A 6 17.02 15.36 13.88
N ARG A 7 17.66 14.24 14.27
CA ARG A 7 16.98 13.06 14.78
C ARG A 7 16.02 13.38 15.93
N ALA A 8 16.40 14.30 16.83
CA ALA A 8 15.61 14.63 18.00
C ALA A 8 14.28 15.33 17.65
N SER A 9 14.23 16.02 16.50
CA SER A 9 13.05 16.75 16.03
C SER A 9 12.11 15.93 15.14
N LEU A 10 12.52 14.71 14.72
CA LEU A 10 11.67 13.87 13.86
C LEU A 10 10.43 13.39 14.63
N PRO A 11 9.24 13.51 14.05
CA PRO A 11 8.03 12.99 14.68
C PRO A 11 8.07 11.47 14.73
N LEU A 12 7.43 10.91 15.76
CA LEU A 12 7.08 9.50 15.84
C LEU A 12 5.60 9.32 15.52
N ALA A 13 5.18 8.09 15.21
CA ALA A 13 3.80 7.77 14.97
C ALA A 13 2.94 8.04 16.23
N ASP A 14 1.75 8.60 16.03
CA ASP A 14 0.80 8.88 17.11
C ASP A 14 -0.05 7.64 17.45
N ASN A 15 -0.30 6.76 16.48
CA ASN A 15 -1.12 5.54 16.60
C ASN A 15 -0.25 4.28 16.75
N THR A 16 0.57 4.24 17.79
CA THR A 16 1.49 3.13 18.08
C THR A 16 0.81 1.91 18.73
N PHE A 17 -0.43 1.63 18.37
CA PHE A 17 -1.24 0.53 18.89
C PHE A 17 -1.93 -0.20 17.73
N PRO A 18 -2.16 -1.54 17.83
CA PRO A 18 -2.94 -2.25 16.84
C PRO A 18 -4.34 -1.66 16.71
N PRO A 19 -4.96 -1.66 15.52
CA PRO A 19 -6.32 -1.13 15.36
C PRO A 19 -7.30 -1.81 16.34
N GLU A 20 -8.08 -1.01 17.05
CA GLU A 20 -9.05 -1.51 18.02
C GLU A 20 -10.06 -2.46 17.36
N GLY A 21 -10.20 -3.67 17.88
CA GLY A 21 -11.14 -4.67 17.37
C GLY A 21 -10.66 -5.43 16.11
N SER A 22 -9.44 -5.17 15.64
CA SER A 22 -8.83 -6.00 14.60
C SER A 22 -8.34 -7.34 15.16
N PRO A 23 -8.26 -8.39 14.32
CA PRO A 23 -7.70 -9.67 14.75
C PRO A 23 -6.23 -9.52 15.15
N ASP A 24 -5.80 -10.14 16.22
CA ASP A 24 -4.41 -10.08 16.72
C ASP A 24 -3.36 -10.43 15.65
N PHE A 25 -3.74 -11.28 14.70
CA PHE A 25 -2.86 -11.69 13.61
C PHE A 25 -2.79 -10.69 12.45
N ALA A 26 -3.66 -9.67 12.38
CA ALA A 26 -3.69 -8.73 11.25
C ALA A 26 -2.46 -7.82 11.19
N VAL A 27 -1.78 -7.62 12.34
CA VAL A 27 -0.54 -6.88 12.43
C VAL A 27 0.65 -7.80 12.14
N HIS A 28 1.54 -7.36 11.29
CA HIS A 28 2.72 -8.13 10.87
C HIS A 28 3.84 -8.11 11.90
N GLY A 29 4.63 -9.19 11.95
CA GLY A 29 5.70 -9.37 12.92
C GLY A 29 7.05 -8.74 12.59
N ASP A 30 7.15 -7.80 11.64
CA ASP A 30 8.36 -7.04 11.28
C ASP A 30 9.60 -7.91 10.96
N GLN A 31 9.38 -9.08 10.39
CA GLN A 31 10.42 -10.08 10.16
C GLN A 31 11.58 -9.55 9.30
N GLU A 32 11.30 -8.68 8.34
CA GLU A 32 12.32 -8.13 7.46
C GLU A 32 13.29 -7.25 8.25
N LEU A 33 12.79 -6.34 9.08
CA LEU A 33 13.62 -5.48 9.90
C LEU A 33 14.47 -6.30 10.88
N ARG A 34 13.89 -7.36 11.46
CA ARG A 34 14.59 -8.27 12.37
C ARG A 34 15.70 -9.10 11.72
N SER A 35 15.77 -9.12 10.40
CA SER A 35 16.85 -9.80 9.68
C SER A 35 18.12 -8.96 9.55
N TYR A 36 18.08 -7.66 9.92
CA TYR A 36 19.27 -6.84 9.99
C TYR A 36 20.04 -7.10 11.27
N ASP A 37 21.39 -7.09 11.19
CA ASP A 37 22.29 -7.48 12.28
C ASP A 37 22.07 -6.68 13.58
N ASP A 38 21.62 -5.46 13.47
CA ASP A 38 21.39 -4.54 14.59
C ASP A 38 19.90 -4.45 15.02
N CYS A 39 19.03 -5.32 14.49
CA CYS A 39 17.57 -5.29 14.73
C CYS A 39 16.98 -6.63 15.18
N HIS A 40 17.75 -7.71 15.27
CA HIS A 40 17.21 -9.05 15.56
C HIS A 40 16.81 -9.26 17.04
N ASP A 41 17.24 -8.40 17.94
CA ASP A 41 16.94 -8.42 19.37
C ASP A 41 15.74 -7.51 19.76
N LEU A 42 15.10 -6.86 18.78
CA LEU A 42 13.95 -6.00 19.05
C LEU A 42 12.74 -6.82 19.55
N PRO A 43 11.95 -6.30 20.51
CA PRO A 43 10.73 -6.94 20.97
C PRO A 43 9.73 -7.20 19.83
N TRP A 44 9.00 -8.32 19.89
CA TRP A 44 7.91 -8.58 18.94
C TRP A 44 6.71 -7.66 19.17
N PRO A 45 5.88 -7.39 18.15
CA PRO A 45 4.62 -6.69 18.33
C PRO A 45 3.79 -7.33 19.44
N GLY A 46 3.32 -6.52 20.40
CA GLY A 46 2.59 -6.99 21.56
C GLY A 46 3.44 -7.38 22.79
N GLU A 47 4.77 -7.52 22.68
CA GLU A 47 5.63 -7.78 23.83
C GLU A 47 5.92 -6.49 24.62
N ALA A 48 6.64 -5.57 24.01
CA ALA A 48 6.97 -4.28 24.60
C ALA A 48 7.09 -3.22 23.49
N PRO A 49 6.75 -1.97 23.75
CA PRO A 49 7.07 -0.90 22.80
C PRO A 49 8.60 -0.78 22.67
N TRP A 50 9.06 -0.52 21.46
CA TRP A 50 10.47 -0.20 21.25
C TRP A 50 10.81 1.12 21.93
N ASP A 51 12.03 1.24 22.41
CA ASP A 51 12.47 2.51 23.00
C ASP A 51 12.45 3.64 21.96
N GLU A 52 12.17 4.85 22.42
CA GLU A 52 11.99 6.01 21.57
C GLU A 52 13.25 6.37 20.78
N ALA A 53 14.43 6.14 21.34
CA ALA A 53 15.68 6.45 20.67
C ALA A 53 15.87 5.55 19.44
N ARG A 54 15.51 4.26 19.57
CA ARG A 54 15.55 3.30 18.46
C ARG A 54 14.52 3.61 17.40
N GLN A 55 13.31 3.97 17.79
CA GLN A 55 12.27 4.40 16.84
C GLN A 55 12.74 5.63 16.05
N ARG A 56 13.28 6.66 16.70
CA ARG A 56 13.81 7.87 16.03
C ARG A 56 14.99 7.55 15.11
N GLU A 57 15.82 6.58 15.46
CA GLU A 57 16.90 6.14 14.58
C GLU A 57 16.38 5.54 13.27
N LEU A 58 15.38 4.67 13.34
CA LEU A 58 14.77 4.05 12.17
C LEU A 58 14.03 5.09 11.30
N VAL A 59 13.26 6.00 11.92
CA VAL A 59 12.61 7.12 11.23
C VAL A 59 13.65 7.99 10.54
N HIS A 60 14.76 8.30 11.21
CA HIS A 60 15.87 9.08 10.63
C HIS A 60 16.47 8.38 9.40
N GLY A 61 16.74 7.06 9.52
CA GLY A 61 17.23 6.25 8.40
C GLY A 61 16.31 6.27 7.19
N TYR A 62 15.01 6.17 7.44
CA TYR A 62 14.00 6.25 6.38
C TYR A 62 14.01 7.61 5.67
N HIS A 63 13.99 8.72 6.41
CA HIS A 63 14.09 10.07 5.83
C HIS A 63 15.37 10.28 5.02
N ALA A 64 16.51 9.84 5.54
CA ALA A 64 17.79 9.91 4.84
C ALA A 64 17.78 9.09 3.54
N SER A 65 17.15 7.91 3.55
CA SER A 65 16.98 7.04 2.39
C SER A 65 16.09 7.68 1.33
N VAL A 66 14.98 8.31 1.72
CA VAL A 66 14.11 9.04 0.80
C VAL A 66 14.87 10.16 0.12
N SER A 67 15.63 10.98 0.87
CA SER A 67 16.45 12.07 0.30
C SER A 67 17.56 11.54 -0.62
N TYR A 68 18.14 10.38 -0.30
CA TYR A 68 19.13 9.74 -1.17
C TYR A 68 18.50 9.34 -2.50
N ILE A 69 17.35 8.68 -2.47
CA ILE A 69 16.63 8.25 -3.69
C ILE A 69 16.18 9.46 -4.52
N ASP A 70 15.64 10.49 -3.87
CA ASP A 70 15.27 11.75 -4.55
C ASP A 70 16.44 12.33 -5.35
N ALA A 71 17.63 12.39 -4.73
CA ALA A 71 18.85 12.84 -5.42
C ALA A 71 19.25 11.92 -6.60
N GLN A 72 19.05 10.60 -6.50
CA GLN A 72 19.31 9.70 -7.64
C GLN A 72 18.30 9.91 -8.77
N VAL A 73 17.01 10.09 -8.46
CA VAL A 73 15.98 10.45 -9.44
C VAL A 73 16.33 11.76 -10.13
N GLY A 74 16.73 12.80 -9.37
CA GLY A 74 17.20 14.08 -9.92
C GLY A 74 18.32 13.89 -10.95
N ARG A 75 19.35 13.07 -10.64
CA ARG A 75 20.45 12.80 -11.58
C ARG A 75 19.99 12.13 -12.88
N LEU A 76 18.97 11.28 -12.83
CA LEU A 76 18.38 10.67 -14.03
C LEU A 76 17.64 11.71 -14.86
N LEU A 77 16.83 12.57 -14.22
CA LEU A 77 16.10 13.62 -14.90
C LEU A 77 17.04 14.65 -15.55
N ASP A 78 18.09 15.06 -14.84
CA ASP A 78 19.15 15.94 -15.38
C ASP A 78 19.87 15.31 -16.58
N ALA A 79 20.05 13.97 -16.57
CA ALA A 79 20.64 13.27 -17.69
C ALA A 79 19.73 13.29 -18.94
N LEU A 80 18.42 13.12 -18.77
CA LEU A 80 17.45 13.23 -19.86
C LEU A 80 17.48 14.63 -20.49
N ASP A 81 17.54 15.67 -19.65
CA ASP A 81 17.61 17.07 -20.10
C ASP A 81 18.93 17.34 -20.85
N ARG A 82 20.07 16.92 -20.29
CA ARG A 82 21.39 17.11 -20.89
C ARG A 82 21.53 16.38 -22.23
N LEU A 83 20.89 15.24 -22.39
CA LEU A 83 20.89 14.45 -23.63
C LEU A 83 19.84 14.92 -24.64
N GLY A 84 18.97 15.87 -24.26
CA GLY A 84 17.91 16.38 -25.14
C GLY A 84 16.83 15.36 -25.48
N VAL A 85 16.62 14.32 -24.64
CA VAL A 85 15.64 13.25 -24.89
C VAL A 85 14.42 13.32 -23.98
N ARG A 86 14.34 14.29 -23.05
CA ARG A 86 13.26 14.45 -22.07
C ARG A 86 11.88 14.44 -22.70
N GLU A 87 11.69 15.20 -23.78
CA GLU A 87 10.40 15.36 -24.46
C GLU A 87 9.94 14.09 -25.20
N ASN A 88 10.84 13.15 -25.42
CA ASN A 88 10.55 11.85 -26.05
C ASN A 88 10.70 10.67 -25.09
N THR A 89 10.59 10.92 -23.78
CA THR A 89 10.74 9.90 -22.74
C THR A 89 9.52 9.90 -21.83
N ILE A 90 8.92 8.73 -21.65
CA ILE A 90 7.91 8.49 -20.62
C ILE A 90 8.65 8.21 -19.33
N VAL A 91 8.32 8.96 -18.28
CA VAL A 91 8.87 8.76 -16.94
C VAL A 91 7.76 8.34 -16.01
N VAL A 92 7.92 7.20 -15.34
CA VAL A 92 7.00 6.73 -14.30
C VAL A 92 7.79 6.47 -13.03
N LEU A 93 7.34 7.07 -11.94
CA LEU A 93 7.86 6.82 -10.59
C LEU A 93 6.72 6.29 -9.73
N TRP A 94 6.95 5.17 -9.06
CA TRP A 94 6.01 4.66 -8.05
C TRP A 94 6.76 4.00 -6.89
N GLY A 95 6.13 3.96 -5.70
CA GLY A 95 6.57 3.08 -4.61
C GLY A 95 6.07 1.66 -4.87
N ASP A 96 6.88 0.65 -4.58
CA ASP A 96 6.49 -0.77 -4.73
C ASP A 96 5.51 -1.21 -3.62
N HIS A 97 5.59 -0.60 -2.45
CA HIS A 97 4.69 -0.71 -1.30
C HIS A 97 4.87 0.50 -0.38
N GLY A 98 3.97 0.67 0.56
CA GLY A 98 4.11 1.65 1.63
C GLY A 98 5.05 1.17 2.74
N TRP A 99 5.13 1.90 3.84
CA TRP A 99 6.05 1.61 4.93
C TRP A 99 5.54 2.16 6.25
N LYS A 100 5.52 1.34 7.29
CA LYS A 100 5.22 1.74 8.67
C LYS A 100 6.50 2.15 9.41
N LEU A 101 6.36 3.18 10.22
CA LEU A 101 7.41 3.73 11.09
C LEU A 101 6.94 3.81 12.55
N GLY A 102 6.19 2.80 12.98
CA GLY A 102 5.58 2.69 14.30
C GLY A 102 4.07 2.68 14.30
N GLU A 103 3.42 3.07 13.20
CA GLU A 103 1.97 3.03 13.08
C GLU A 103 1.45 1.61 13.27
N HIS A 104 0.32 1.47 13.98
CA HIS A 104 -0.29 0.19 14.37
C HIS A 104 0.64 -0.74 15.15
N ASN A 105 1.63 -0.17 15.86
CA ASN A 105 2.71 -0.92 16.52
C ASN A 105 3.49 -1.80 15.54
N GLY A 106 3.54 -1.42 14.27
CA GLY A 106 4.21 -2.13 13.18
C GLY A 106 5.37 -1.35 12.59
N TRP A 107 6.31 -2.07 12.01
CA TRP A 107 7.45 -1.52 11.27
C TRP A 107 7.55 -2.21 9.92
N CYS A 108 8.13 -1.52 8.93
CA CYS A 108 8.19 -2.01 7.56
C CYS A 108 6.80 -2.06 6.88
N LYS A 109 6.44 -3.20 6.30
CA LYS A 109 5.33 -3.37 5.36
C LYS A 109 4.63 -4.71 5.59
N GLN A 110 3.83 -5.14 4.63
CA GLN A 110 3.25 -6.49 4.56
C GLN A 110 1.94 -6.64 5.35
N THR A 111 1.07 -5.65 5.22
CA THR A 111 -0.34 -5.75 5.66
C THR A 111 -1.29 -5.30 4.56
N ASN A 112 -2.59 -5.38 4.79
CA ASN A 112 -3.62 -4.83 3.91
C ASN A 112 -4.04 -3.39 4.29
N TYR A 113 -3.36 -2.75 5.24
CA TYR A 113 -3.67 -1.37 5.65
C TYR A 113 -3.27 -0.33 4.60
N GLU A 114 -3.93 0.83 4.64
CA GLU A 114 -3.70 1.93 3.70
C GLU A 114 -2.23 2.35 3.65
N ILE A 115 -1.56 2.38 4.81
CA ILE A 115 -0.15 2.79 4.92
C ILE A 115 0.80 1.86 4.14
N ASP A 116 0.44 0.60 3.95
CA ASP A 116 1.24 -0.37 3.19
C ASP A 116 0.82 -0.46 1.72
N THR A 117 -0.45 -0.17 1.40
CA THR A 117 -1.03 -0.42 0.07
C THR A 117 -1.14 0.85 -0.77
N ARG A 118 -1.17 2.04 -0.15
CA ARG A 118 -1.20 3.31 -0.85
C ARG A 118 0.20 3.90 -0.99
N VAL A 119 0.62 4.10 -2.23
CA VAL A 119 1.95 4.63 -2.57
C VAL A 119 1.86 5.76 -3.57
N PRO A 120 2.90 6.61 -3.67
CA PRO A 120 2.99 7.57 -4.76
C PRO A 120 3.05 6.85 -6.11
N MET A 121 2.35 7.40 -7.11
CA MET A 121 2.47 7.02 -8.51
C MET A 121 2.47 8.30 -9.34
N ILE A 122 3.54 8.56 -10.07
CA ILE A 122 3.77 9.81 -10.80
C ILE A 122 4.10 9.48 -12.26
N PHE A 123 3.37 10.10 -13.18
CA PHE A 123 3.67 10.07 -14.60
C PHE A 123 4.16 11.44 -15.06
N SER A 124 5.21 11.48 -15.86
CA SER A 124 5.80 12.70 -16.40
C SER A 124 6.39 12.47 -17.78
N GLY A 125 6.57 13.54 -18.56
CA GLY A 125 7.17 13.50 -19.87
C GLY A 125 6.17 13.28 -20.99
N TYR A 126 6.57 12.51 -22.02
CA TYR A 126 5.78 12.30 -23.22
C TYR A 126 4.38 11.75 -22.91
N GLY A 127 3.35 12.34 -23.51
CA GLY A 127 1.94 11.90 -23.41
C GLY A 127 1.21 12.39 -22.15
N VAL A 128 1.87 13.06 -21.20
CA VAL A 128 1.21 13.64 -20.03
C VAL A 128 0.72 15.04 -20.32
N ASN A 129 -0.60 15.24 -20.43
CA ASN A 129 -1.21 16.52 -20.81
C ASN A 129 -1.62 17.37 -19.59
N ALA A 130 -2.04 16.74 -18.48
CA ALA A 130 -2.42 17.42 -17.24
C ALA A 130 -1.21 17.62 -16.33
N LYS A 131 -0.36 18.62 -16.66
CA LYS A 131 0.83 18.93 -15.87
C LYS A 131 0.48 19.51 -14.50
N ASP A 132 1.29 19.17 -13.49
CA ASP A 132 1.16 19.66 -12.10
C ASP A 132 -0.23 19.40 -11.47
N ARG A 133 -0.87 18.33 -11.88
CA ARG A 133 -2.19 17.91 -11.38
C ARG A 133 -2.10 16.60 -10.61
N LYS A 134 -3.01 16.45 -9.66
CA LYS A 134 -3.22 15.21 -8.90
C LYS A 134 -4.56 14.61 -9.25
N SER A 135 -4.65 13.30 -9.33
CA SER A 135 -5.90 12.54 -9.39
C SER A 135 -6.16 11.87 -8.04
N ARG A 136 -7.44 11.79 -7.66
CA ARG A 136 -7.92 10.99 -6.52
C ARG A 136 -8.45 9.63 -6.93
N ALA A 137 -8.42 9.33 -8.23
CA ALA A 137 -8.91 8.08 -8.76
C ALA A 137 -8.18 6.88 -8.15
N LEU A 138 -8.94 5.84 -7.82
CA LEU A 138 -8.37 4.57 -7.38
C LEU A 138 -7.65 3.90 -8.54
N THR A 139 -6.39 3.56 -8.34
CA THR A 139 -5.52 2.93 -9.34
C THR A 139 -4.79 1.75 -8.72
N GLU A 140 -4.32 0.84 -9.56
CA GLU A 140 -3.59 -0.36 -9.14
C GLU A 140 -2.32 -0.54 -9.99
N PHE A 141 -1.33 -1.26 -9.50
CA PHE A 141 -0.07 -1.47 -10.25
C PHE A 141 -0.27 -2.21 -11.56
N VAL A 142 -1.29 -3.05 -11.65
CA VAL A 142 -1.66 -3.72 -12.91
C VAL A 142 -2.04 -2.74 -14.02
N ASP A 143 -2.35 -1.48 -13.67
CA ASP A 143 -2.69 -0.41 -14.61
C ASP A 143 -1.46 0.21 -15.28
N ILE A 144 -0.26 0.05 -14.71
CA ILE A 144 0.97 0.66 -15.22
C ILE A 144 1.32 0.10 -16.60
N TYR A 145 1.30 -1.21 -16.76
CA TYR A 145 1.72 -1.84 -18.02
C TYR A 145 0.82 -1.45 -19.22
N PRO A 146 -0.52 -1.57 -19.14
CA PRO A 146 -1.37 -1.10 -20.24
C PRO A 146 -1.24 0.40 -20.51
N THR A 147 -1.00 1.22 -19.47
CA THR A 147 -0.74 2.66 -19.63
C THR A 147 0.53 2.91 -20.43
N LEU A 148 1.62 2.22 -20.12
CA LEU A 148 2.89 2.37 -20.86
C LEU A 148 2.76 1.91 -22.31
N CYS A 149 2.04 0.82 -22.58
CA CYS A 149 1.77 0.38 -23.94
C CYS A 149 1.03 1.47 -24.73
N GLU A 150 -0.05 2.00 -24.19
CA GLU A 150 -0.85 3.03 -24.87
C GLU A 150 -0.05 4.33 -25.07
N MET A 151 0.68 4.80 -24.06
CA MET A 151 1.53 5.99 -24.17
C MET A 151 2.64 5.83 -25.22
N ALA A 152 3.17 4.63 -25.37
CA ALA A 152 4.21 4.31 -26.36
C ALA A 152 3.65 4.02 -27.76
N GLY A 153 2.33 4.05 -27.97
CA GLY A 153 1.68 3.70 -29.24
C GLY A 153 1.79 2.21 -29.58
N LEU A 154 1.98 1.35 -28.57
CA LEU A 154 2.04 -0.09 -28.71
C LEU A 154 0.64 -0.70 -28.47
N PRO A 155 0.33 -1.86 -29.10
CA PRO A 155 -0.90 -2.56 -28.78
C PRO A 155 -0.90 -3.00 -27.31
N VAL A 156 -2.02 -2.80 -26.63
CA VAL A 156 -2.24 -3.29 -25.28
C VAL A 156 -2.64 -4.77 -25.34
N PRO A 157 -1.89 -5.69 -24.72
CA PRO A 157 -2.24 -7.12 -24.71
C PRO A 157 -3.62 -7.36 -24.06
N GLU A 158 -4.45 -8.19 -24.71
CA GLU A 158 -5.84 -8.45 -24.27
C GLU A 158 -5.94 -9.21 -22.94
N GLU A 159 -4.91 -9.96 -22.59
CA GLU A 159 -4.85 -10.73 -21.34
C GLU A 159 -4.59 -9.88 -20.09
N LEU A 160 -4.25 -8.61 -20.23
CA LEU A 160 -3.99 -7.72 -19.10
C LEU A 160 -5.28 -7.41 -18.33
N GLN A 161 -5.17 -7.42 -17.00
CA GLN A 161 -6.29 -7.15 -16.10
C GLN A 161 -6.40 -5.67 -15.71
N GLY A 162 -5.34 -4.90 -15.91
CA GLY A 162 -5.31 -3.47 -15.62
C GLY A 162 -6.00 -2.62 -16.69
N SER A 163 -6.35 -1.41 -16.31
CA SER A 163 -6.91 -0.38 -17.20
C SER A 163 -5.88 0.71 -17.44
N SER A 164 -5.71 1.11 -18.70
CA SER A 164 -4.79 2.22 -19.01
C SER A 164 -5.22 3.52 -18.32
N LEU A 165 -4.29 4.18 -17.66
CA LEU A 165 -4.48 5.46 -16.95
C LEU A 165 -4.38 6.68 -17.89
N VAL A 166 -4.16 6.50 -19.19
CA VAL A 166 -4.04 7.61 -20.15
C VAL A 166 -5.21 8.60 -20.07
N PRO A 167 -6.48 8.18 -19.90
CA PRO A 167 -7.58 9.12 -19.69
C PRO A 167 -7.39 10.04 -18.46
N LEU A 168 -6.81 9.53 -17.37
CA LEU A 168 -6.52 10.32 -16.16
C LEU A 168 -5.34 11.27 -16.36
N LEU A 169 -4.37 10.93 -17.22
CA LEU A 169 -3.24 11.80 -17.55
C LEU A 169 -3.67 13.05 -18.34
N SER A 170 -4.88 13.06 -18.87
CA SER A 170 -5.50 14.21 -19.55
C SER A 170 -6.61 14.85 -18.71
N GLN A 171 -7.38 14.05 -18.00
CA GLN A 171 -8.53 14.45 -17.19
C GLN A 171 -8.44 13.83 -15.78
N PRO A 172 -7.64 14.40 -14.87
CA PRO A 172 -7.36 13.82 -13.55
C PRO A 172 -8.60 13.61 -12.67
N ASP A 173 -9.65 14.37 -12.90
CA ASP A 173 -10.91 14.33 -12.14
C ASP A 173 -12.00 13.45 -12.80
N LYS A 174 -11.64 12.69 -13.86
CA LYS A 174 -12.56 11.76 -14.51
C LYS A 174 -12.99 10.65 -13.54
N THR A 175 -14.27 10.30 -13.54
CA THR A 175 -14.77 9.11 -12.84
C THR A 175 -14.03 7.87 -13.33
N TRP A 176 -13.54 7.06 -12.40
CA TRP A 176 -12.65 5.95 -12.70
C TRP A 176 -13.12 4.66 -12.02
N LYS A 177 -12.18 3.81 -11.60
CA LYS A 177 -12.47 2.55 -10.91
C LYS A 177 -13.30 2.77 -9.65
N LYS A 178 -14.25 1.87 -9.40
CA LYS A 178 -15.08 1.87 -8.19
C LYS A 178 -14.33 1.36 -6.95
N ALA A 179 -13.29 0.55 -7.16
CA ALA A 179 -12.46 -0.01 -6.11
C ALA A 179 -11.07 -0.40 -6.61
N ALA A 180 -10.11 -0.50 -5.68
CA ALA A 180 -8.83 -1.16 -5.84
C ALA A 180 -8.77 -2.39 -4.92
N PHE A 181 -8.00 -3.40 -5.31
CA PHE A 181 -7.91 -4.68 -4.60
C PHE A 181 -6.48 -4.96 -4.18
N SER A 182 -6.33 -5.54 -3.00
CA SER A 182 -5.06 -6.07 -2.54
C SER A 182 -5.25 -7.40 -1.81
N GLN A 183 -4.17 -8.15 -1.66
CA GLN A 183 -4.17 -9.36 -0.86
C GLN A 183 -2.81 -9.51 -0.18
N PHE A 184 -2.83 -10.08 1.01
CA PHE A 184 -1.61 -10.39 1.72
C PHE A 184 -1.69 -11.75 2.44
N LEU A 185 -0.62 -12.56 2.28
CA LEU A 185 -0.48 -13.85 2.93
C LEU A 185 0.33 -13.71 4.23
N LEU A 186 -0.35 -13.82 5.36
CA LEU A 186 0.26 -13.85 6.68
C LEU A 186 0.69 -15.27 7.08
N GLY A 187 1.63 -15.37 8.02
CA GLY A 187 2.10 -16.63 8.61
C GLY A 187 3.46 -17.07 8.10
N ARG A 188 3.91 -16.58 6.93
CA ARG A 188 5.25 -16.89 6.43
C ARG A 188 6.37 -16.15 7.20
N PHE A 189 6.06 -14.95 7.71
CA PHE A 189 7.01 -14.01 8.30
C PHE A 189 6.62 -13.56 9.72
N GLY A 190 5.70 -14.23 10.38
CA GLY A 190 5.30 -13.96 11.76
C GLY A 190 6.25 -14.55 12.80
N PRO A 191 5.96 -14.33 14.10
CA PRO A 191 6.64 -15.02 15.19
C PRO A 191 6.67 -16.53 14.98
N PRO A 192 7.70 -17.23 15.49
CA PRO A 192 7.86 -18.68 15.25
C PRO A 192 6.61 -19.51 15.52
N GLU A 193 5.85 -19.17 16.57
CA GLU A 193 4.63 -19.85 17.01
C GLU A 193 3.44 -19.67 16.07
N THR A 194 3.47 -18.65 15.19
CA THR A 194 2.37 -18.34 14.24
C THR A 194 2.68 -18.73 12.80
N ARG A 195 3.93 -19.13 12.50
CA ARG A 195 4.41 -19.43 11.12
C ARG A 195 3.71 -20.59 10.45
N GLU A 196 3.12 -21.51 11.20
CA GLU A 196 2.42 -22.69 10.66
C GLU A 196 0.97 -22.40 10.26
N GLN A 197 0.43 -21.25 10.66
CA GLN A 197 -0.95 -20.87 10.40
C GLN A 197 -1.02 -19.80 9.29
N GLU A 198 -0.87 -20.22 8.03
CA GLU A 198 -1.02 -19.28 6.92
C GLU A 198 -2.47 -18.80 6.80
N ARG A 199 -2.61 -17.49 6.66
CA ARG A 199 -3.90 -16.79 6.49
C ARG A 199 -3.80 -15.83 5.32
N MET A 200 -4.81 -15.80 4.50
CA MET A 200 -4.90 -14.87 3.37
C MET A 200 -5.93 -13.79 3.67
N GLY A 201 -5.50 -12.53 3.68
CA GLY A 201 -6.37 -11.38 3.71
C GLY A 201 -6.63 -10.88 2.30
N TYR A 202 -7.90 -10.77 1.92
CA TYR A 202 -8.34 -10.13 0.68
C TYR A 202 -8.99 -8.80 1.00
N ALA A 203 -8.53 -7.74 0.38
CA ALA A 203 -8.98 -6.39 0.66
C ALA A 203 -9.59 -5.71 -0.57
N ILE A 204 -10.65 -4.95 -0.33
CA ILE A 204 -11.23 -3.99 -1.25
C ILE A 204 -11.12 -2.57 -0.66
N ARG A 205 -10.64 -1.62 -1.46
CA ARG A 205 -10.57 -0.19 -1.14
C ARG A 205 -11.49 0.57 -2.09
N THR A 206 -12.56 1.17 -1.55
CA THR A 206 -13.44 2.10 -2.26
C THR A 206 -13.02 3.55 -1.95
N ASP A 207 -13.70 4.57 -2.47
CA ASP A 207 -13.37 5.97 -2.15
C ASP A 207 -13.43 6.26 -0.64
N ARG A 208 -14.34 5.59 0.08
CA ARG A 208 -14.54 5.81 1.52
C ARG A 208 -14.04 4.68 2.39
N TYR A 209 -14.27 3.43 2.00
CA TYR A 209 -14.07 2.28 2.88
C TYR A 209 -12.90 1.42 2.44
N ARG A 210 -12.21 0.83 3.42
CA ARG A 210 -11.42 -0.38 3.28
C ARG A 210 -12.12 -1.52 3.99
N TYR A 211 -12.25 -2.66 3.30
CA TYR A 211 -12.79 -3.89 3.87
C TYR A 211 -11.87 -5.06 3.58
N VAL A 212 -11.61 -5.86 4.60
CA VAL A 212 -10.71 -7.03 4.50
C VAL A 212 -11.46 -8.27 5.00
N GLU A 213 -11.35 -9.37 4.28
CA GLU A 213 -11.76 -10.71 4.72
C GLU A 213 -10.54 -11.60 4.88
N TRP A 214 -10.44 -12.24 6.04
CA TRP A 214 -9.37 -13.16 6.37
C TRP A 214 -9.85 -14.59 6.31
N TYR A 215 -9.05 -15.44 5.62
CA TYR A 215 -9.31 -16.86 5.46
C TYR A 215 -8.09 -17.68 5.86
N ALA A 216 -8.31 -18.87 6.43
CA ALA A 216 -7.27 -19.87 6.51
C ALA A 216 -6.75 -20.16 5.08
N TRP A 217 -5.45 -20.30 4.93
CA TRP A 217 -4.84 -20.56 3.63
C TRP A 217 -4.34 -22.00 3.53
N ASN A 218 -4.75 -22.70 2.50
CA ASN A 218 -4.21 -24.02 2.19
C ASN A 218 -3.00 -23.86 1.26
N LYS A 219 -1.83 -24.09 1.80
CA LYS A 219 -0.54 -23.92 1.11
C LYS A 219 -0.35 -24.90 -0.05
N GLU A 220 -0.85 -26.14 0.09
CA GLU A 220 -0.67 -27.20 -0.90
C GLU A 220 -1.55 -26.95 -2.12
N THR A 221 -2.84 -26.69 -1.90
CA THR A 221 -3.80 -26.43 -2.98
C THR A 221 -3.82 -24.99 -3.46
N LYS A 222 -3.18 -24.06 -2.71
CA LYS A 222 -3.21 -22.60 -2.96
C LYS A 222 -4.63 -22.03 -3.02
N THR A 223 -5.48 -22.49 -2.11
CA THR A 223 -6.88 -22.06 -2.03
C THR A 223 -7.23 -21.50 -0.66
N LYS A 224 -8.22 -20.61 -0.63
CA LYS A 224 -8.81 -20.15 0.61
C LYS A 224 -9.61 -21.26 1.27
N GLY A 225 -9.44 -21.41 2.58
CA GLY A 225 -10.18 -22.32 3.44
C GLY A 225 -11.31 -21.62 4.20
N GLU A 226 -11.41 -21.92 5.50
CA GLU A 226 -12.40 -21.34 6.41
C GLU A 226 -12.24 -19.84 6.54
N TRP A 227 -13.36 -19.11 6.62
CA TRP A 227 -13.39 -17.69 6.99
C TRP A 227 -13.02 -17.53 8.47
N LEU A 228 -12.16 -16.55 8.77
CA LEU A 228 -11.61 -16.34 10.11
C LEU A 228 -12.10 -15.03 10.74
N ALA A 229 -12.04 -13.92 10.00
CA ALA A 229 -12.37 -12.61 10.50
C ALA A 229 -12.61 -11.62 9.36
N SER A 230 -13.07 -10.41 9.71
CA SER A 230 -13.13 -9.27 8.81
C SER A 230 -12.71 -7.99 9.51
N GLU A 231 -12.23 -7.03 8.71
CA GLU A 231 -11.96 -5.67 9.14
C GLU A 231 -12.67 -4.68 8.22
N LEU A 232 -13.15 -3.59 8.78
CA LEU A 232 -13.78 -2.50 8.05
C LEU A 232 -13.30 -1.17 8.63
N PHE A 233 -12.82 -0.29 7.77
CA PHE A 233 -12.36 1.05 8.12
C PHE A 233 -13.08 2.08 7.28
N ASP A 234 -13.49 3.20 7.92
CA ASP A 234 -14.17 4.32 7.29
C ASP A 234 -13.21 5.51 7.19
N HIS A 235 -12.63 5.73 6.02
CA HIS A 235 -11.59 6.75 5.82
C HIS A 235 -12.10 8.19 5.85
N GLU A 236 -13.42 8.42 5.92
CA GLU A 236 -13.95 9.76 6.20
C GLU A 236 -13.89 10.09 7.69
N GLU A 237 -14.02 9.08 8.56
CA GLU A 237 -14.03 9.24 10.02
C GLU A 237 -12.68 8.88 10.65
N ASP A 238 -12.00 7.87 10.09
CA ASP A 238 -10.74 7.30 10.59
C ASP A 238 -9.79 6.98 9.43
N PRO A 239 -9.14 7.99 8.84
CA PRO A 239 -8.23 7.79 7.71
C PRO A 239 -6.98 6.97 8.06
N ASP A 240 -6.65 6.87 9.36
CA ASP A 240 -5.49 6.15 9.86
C ASP A 240 -5.81 4.70 10.27
N GLU A 241 -7.05 4.25 10.05
CA GLU A 241 -7.47 2.86 10.28
C GLU A 241 -7.26 2.37 11.73
N ASN A 242 -7.53 3.23 12.72
CA ASN A 242 -7.30 2.94 14.14
C ASN A 242 -8.39 2.06 14.78
N ARG A 243 -9.57 1.96 14.14
CA ARG A 243 -10.71 1.23 14.67
C ARG A 243 -11.39 0.36 13.62
N ASN A 244 -11.43 -0.94 13.88
CA ASN A 244 -12.18 -1.90 13.07
C ASN A 244 -13.69 -1.82 13.36
N LEU A 245 -14.47 -1.43 12.36
CA LEU A 245 -15.93 -1.27 12.42
C LEU A 245 -16.70 -2.54 11.96
N ALA A 246 -16.00 -3.62 11.62
CA ALA A 246 -16.64 -4.82 11.09
C ALA A 246 -17.67 -5.47 12.06
N HIS A 247 -17.54 -5.21 13.36
CA HIS A 247 -18.46 -5.72 14.39
C HIS A 247 -19.50 -4.69 14.84
N ASP A 248 -19.43 -3.46 14.35
CA ASP A 248 -20.42 -2.44 14.66
C ASP A 248 -21.70 -2.67 13.84
N SER A 249 -22.83 -2.81 14.54
CA SER A 249 -24.13 -3.08 13.91
C SER A 249 -24.61 -1.97 12.98
N SER A 250 -24.16 -0.74 13.19
CA SER A 250 -24.48 0.40 12.30
C SER A 250 -23.86 0.27 10.90
N TYR A 251 -22.77 -0.49 10.78
CA TYR A 251 -22.08 -0.78 9.53
C TYR A 251 -22.44 -2.14 8.92
N ALA A 252 -23.41 -2.87 9.47
CA ALA A 252 -23.76 -4.22 9.00
C ALA A 252 -24.10 -4.26 7.50
N GLN A 253 -24.90 -3.31 7.01
CA GLN A 253 -25.24 -3.23 5.59
C GLN A 253 -24.05 -2.85 4.72
N THR A 254 -23.23 -1.90 5.16
CA THR A 254 -21.99 -1.50 4.46
C THR A 254 -21.05 -2.68 4.31
N ARG A 255 -20.83 -3.45 5.38
CA ARG A 255 -20.02 -4.67 5.36
C ARG A 255 -20.56 -5.70 4.38
N GLU A 256 -21.87 -5.94 4.36
CA GLU A 256 -22.49 -6.89 3.42
C GLU A 256 -22.26 -6.47 1.97
N VAL A 257 -22.46 -5.20 1.64
CA VAL A 257 -22.22 -4.65 0.30
C VAL A 257 -20.76 -4.81 -0.11
N LEU A 258 -19.82 -4.46 0.78
CA LEU A 258 -18.38 -4.56 0.50
C LEU A 258 -17.92 -6.02 0.34
N SER A 259 -18.46 -6.95 1.13
CA SER A 259 -18.22 -8.39 0.98
C SER A 259 -18.69 -8.92 -0.38
N GLN A 260 -19.88 -8.50 -0.82
CA GLN A 260 -20.39 -8.83 -2.15
C GLN A 260 -19.49 -8.27 -3.26
N GLN A 261 -19.08 -7.00 -3.14
CA GLN A 261 -18.18 -6.35 -4.09
C GLN A 261 -16.80 -7.01 -4.14
N LEU A 262 -16.25 -7.38 -2.98
CA LEU A 262 -15.00 -8.12 -2.91
C LEU A 262 -15.12 -9.48 -3.62
N THR A 263 -16.24 -10.16 -3.44
CA THR A 263 -16.54 -11.46 -4.12
C THR A 263 -16.68 -11.28 -5.63
N MET A 264 -17.28 -10.18 -6.10
CA MET A 264 -17.38 -9.88 -7.54
C MET A 264 -16.02 -9.63 -8.17
N GLY A 265 -15.05 -9.20 -7.36
CA GLY A 265 -13.65 -9.02 -7.75
C GLY A 265 -13.40 -7.83 -8.68
N TRP A 266 -12.19 -7.74 -9.20
CA TRP A 266 -11.70 -6.58 -9.94
C TRP A 266 -12.52 -6.20 -11.20
N ARG A 267 -13.18 -7.19 -11.86
CA ARG A 267 -13.99 -6.90 -13.06
C ARG A 267 -15.18 -6.01 -12.79
N TYR A 268 -15.77 -6.12 -11.61
CA TYR A 268 -16.84 -5.23 -11.15
C TYR A 268 -16.39 -3.77 -11.05
N ALA A 269 -15.14 -3.55 -10.68
CA ALA A 269 -14.60 -2.25 -10.38
C ALA A 269 -14.00 -1.51 -11.58
N LEU A 270 -13.93 -2.15 -12.75
CA LEU A 270 -13.40 -1.51 -13.96
C LEU A 270 -14.07 -0.18 -14.27
N PRO A 271 -13.34 0.81 -14.83
CA PRO A 271 -13.93 2.07 -15.25
C PRO A 271 -15.00 1.83 -16.34
N GLU A 272 -16.04 2.65 -16.33
CA GLU A 272 -17.05 2.64 -17.38
C GLU A 272 -16.41 3.11 -18.71
N GLN A 273 -16.67 2.37 -19.78
CA GLN A 273 -16.12 2.64 -21.11
C GLN A 273 -16.75 3.89 -21.74
#